data_3c0f5b2d9605e72a3118d6780c0add13
#
_entry.id   3c0f5b2d9605e72a3118d6780c0add13
#
_cell.length_a   1.000
_cell.length_b   1.000
_cell.length_c   1.000
_cell.angle_alpha   90.00
_cell.angle_beta   90.00
_cell.angle_gamma   90.00
#
_symmetry.space_group_name_H-M   'P 1'
#
loop_
_entity.id
_entity.type
_entity.pdbx_description
1 polymer ?
#
loop_
_entity_poly.entity_id
_entity_poly.type
_entity_poly.pdbx_seq_one_letter_code
_entity_poly.pdbx_strand_id
1 'polypeptide(L)'
;MASYTNGESNHGDSKGIQPKITLYTNHLCPFAHRAHITLEELGLDFDEVIIDLDKPREQWYLDINPRGLVPSIKYTVPGLYDEEIITESSIVAQFLADARPSHLLPSSLHDPFSPLFRARLAFFVDTWNTKVQGNLYPMMKAEGEEKEKLAKETVAAIEKEIEPLLASAGPFFGGKDKPTLAEAIIAPFLIRFFAFSKEGNLLPSSLKKSIEALPNTGKWAKAVVELPSALTIWNEEDVVKRTSARVVKMKEASK
;
A
#
# COMPACT_ATOMS: atom_id res chain seq x y z
N MET A 1 -19.19 18.75 17.79
CA MET A 1 -17.91 19.48 17.99
C MET A 1 -17.33 19.01 19.33
N ALA A 2 -16.34 18.14 19.28
CA ALA A 2 -15.66 17.68 20.47
C ALA A 2 -14.68 18.78 20.92
N SER A 3 -14.78 19.23 22.16
CA SER A 3 -13.86 20.19 22.78
C SER A 3 -12.56 19.48 23.12
N TYR A 4 -11.48 19.84 22.46
CA TYR A 4 -10.13 19.42 22.86
C TYR A 4 -9.75 20.19 24.14
N THR A 5 -9.79 19.52 25.29
CA THR A 5 -9.16 20.03 26.50
C THR A 5 -7.70 19.67 26.46
N ASN A 6 -6.80 20.66 26.57
CA ASN A 6 -5.37 20.46 26.81
C ASN A 6 -5.17 19.81 28.18
N GLY A 7 -5.18 18.48 28.22
CA GLY A 7 -4.70 17.72 29.37
C GLY A 7 -3.22 17.45 29.15
N GLU A 8 -2.37 17.86 30.07
CA GLU A 8 -0.98 17.42 30.15
C GLU A 8 -0.96 15.89 30.27
N SER A 9 -0.78 15.21 29.13
CA SER A 9 -0.67 13.76 29.12
C SER A 9 0.72 13.37 29.59
N ASN A 10 0.80 12.82 30.80
CA ASN A 10 1.89 11.98 31.25
C ASN A 10 2.10 10.89 30.19
N HIS A 11 3.10 11.04 29.34
CA HIS A 11 3.54 10.02 28.38
C HIS A 11 4.29 8.93 29.16
N GLY A 12 3.54 8.20 29.98
CA GLY A 12 3.99 6.91 30.53
C GLY A 12 4.12 5.94 29.34
N ASP A 13 5.22 5.20 29.31
CA ASP A 13 5.59 4.17 28.34
C ASP A 13 4.39 3.36 27.84
N SER A 14 3.87 3.70 26.68
CA SER A 14 2.82 2.93 25.98
C SER A 14 3.33 1.59 25.41
N LYS A 15 4.55 1.19 25.74
CA LYS A 15 5.19 -0.07 25.33
C LYS A 15 4.51 -1.34 25.86
N GLY A 16 3.52 -1.24 26.73
CA GLY A 16 2.90 -2.41 27.40
C GLY A 16 1.51 -2.80 26.90
N ILE A 17 0.72 -1.88 26.33
CA ILE A 17 -0.67 -2.18 25.97
C ILE A 17 -0.75 -2.52 24.50
N GLN A 18 -1.04 -3.80 24.18
CA GLN A 18 -1.30 -4.21 22.80
C GLN A 18 -2.70 -3.72 22.39
N PRO A 19 -2.83 -3.12 21.19
CA PRO A 19 -4.14 -2.74 20.68
C PRO A 19 -4.92 -4.00 20.31
N LYS A 20 -6.24 -3.95 20.45
CA LYS A 20 -7.12 -4.89 19.76
C LYS A 20 -7.46 -4.30 18.41
N ILE A 21 -7.15 -5.05 17.34
CA ILE A 21 -7.33 -4.60 15.96
C ILE A 21 -8.24 -5.59 15.25
N THR A 22 -9.29 -5.10 14.59
CA THR A 22 -10.04 -5.86 13.59
C THR A 22 -9.79 -5.25 12.23
N LEU A 23 -9.26 -6.03 11.29
CA LEU A 23 -9.00 -5.63 9.90
C LEU A 23 -10.11 -6.14 8.98
N TYR A 24 -10.90 -5.22 8.42
CA TYR A 24 -11.86 -5.51 7.35
C TYR A 24 -11.12 -5.43 6.00
N THR A 25 -11.01 -6.55 5.30
CA THR A 25 -10.05 -6.71 4.22
C THR A 25 -10.53 -7.59 3.06
N ASN A 26 -9.68 -7.69 2.03
CA ASN A 26 -9.78 -8.69 0.97
C ASN A 26 -8.38 -8.90 0.37
N HIS A 27 -7.87 -10.13 0.34
CA HIS A 27 -6.50 -10.45 -0.08
C HIS A 27 -6.21 -10.14 -1.56
N LEU A 28 -7.24 -10.03 -2.40
CA LEU A 28 -7.08 -9.64 -3.81
C LEU A 28 -6.89 -8.13 -3.98
N CYS A 29 -7.29 -7.33 -2.99
CA CYS A 29 -7.28 -5.88 -3.07
C CYS A 29 -5.88 -5.32 -2.79
N PRO A 30 -5.24 -4.61 -3.74
CA PRO A 30 -3.94 -4.00 -3.50
C PRO A 30 -3.96 -2.94 -2.40
N PHE A 31 -5.09 -2.27 -2.23
CA PHE A 31 -5.24 -1.27 -1.16
C PHE A 31 -5.33 -1.92 0.22
N ALA A 32 -6.08 -3.02 0.36
CA ALA A 32 -6.13 -3.77 1.62
C ALA A 32 -4.76 -4.40 1.97
N HIS A 33 -4.01 -4.83 0.97
CA HIS A 33 -2.67 -5.38 1.15
C HIS A 33 -1.70 -4.39 1.82
N ARG A 34 -1.88 -3.06 1.65
CA ARG A 34 -1.12 -2.03 2.38
C ARG A 34 -1.23 -2.18 3.90
N ALA A 35 -2.45 -2.43 4.38
CA ALA A 35 -2.70 -2.61 5.81
C ALA A 35 -2.05 -3.90 6.34
N HIS A 36 -2.12 -5.00 5.58
CA HIS A 36 -1.44 -6.25 5.94
C HIS A 36 0.06 -6.05 6.08
N ILE A 37 0.73 -5.47 5.08
CA ILE A 37 2.17 -5.21 5.14
C ILE A 37 2.51 -4.35 6.36
N THR A 38 1.73 -3.30 6.61
CA THR A 38 1.98 -2.41 7.75
C THR A 38 1.84 -3.13 9.09
N LEU A 39 0.81 -3.95 9.26
CA LEU A 39 0.58 -4.74 10.48
C LEU A 39 1.70 -5.76 10.70
N GLU A 40 2.10 -6.48 9.66
CA GLU A 40 3.20 -7.44 9.69
C GLU A 40 4.54 -6.77 10.07
N GLU A 41 4.89 -5.65 9.43
CA GLU A 41 6.13 -4.91 9.72
C GLU A 41 6.15 -4.34 11.14
N LEU A 42 4.99 -4.06 11.73
CA LEU A 42 4.84 -3.60 13.11
C LEU A 42 4.75 -4.74 14.12
N GLY A 43 4.62 -6.00 13.68
CA GLY A 43 4.39 -7.16 14.53
C GLY A 43 3.11 -7.03 15.36
N LEU A 44 2.04 -6.50 14.76
CA LEU A 44 0.76 -6.29 15.41
C LEU A 44 -0.21 -7.43 15.10
N ASP A 45 -0.74 -8.07 16.15
CA ASP A 45 -1.82 -9.04 16.01
C ASP A 45 -3.14 -8.38 15.62
N PHE A 46 -3.93 -9.04 14.79
CA PHE A 46 -5.24 -8.55 14.37
C PHE A 46 -6.21 -9.70 14.07
N ASP A 47 -7.50 -9.44 14.29
CA ASP A 47 -8.59 -10.28 13.81
C ASP A 47 -8.93 -9.87 12.38
N GLU A 48 -9.13 -10.84 11.49
CA GLU A 48 -9.41 -10.58 10.08
C GLU A 48 -10.88 -10.83 9.76
N VAL A 49 -11.52 -9.88 9.05
CA VAL A 49 -12.87 -10.01 8.50
C VAL A 49 -12.81 -9.81 7.00
N ILE A 50 -13.07 -10.88 6.25
CA ILE A 50 -13.04 -10.84 4.77
C ILE A 50 -14.32 -10.22 4.24
N ILE A 51 -14.18 -9.17 3.44
CA ILE A 51 -15.26 -8.51 2.71
C ILE A 51 -15.30 -9.01 1.27
N ASP A 52 -16.43 -9.60 0.85
CA ASP A 52 -16.63 -10.02 -0.54
C ASP A 52 -16.81 -8.79 -1.44
N LEU A 53 -15.82 -8.54 -2.31
CA LEU A 53 -15.83 -7.40 -3.24
C LEU A 53 -16.60 -7.67 -4.54
N ASP A 54 -17.04 -8.89 -4.78
CA ASP A 54 -17.76 -9.27 -5.98
C ASP A 54 -19.29 -9.20 -5.80
N LYS A 55 -19.76 -8.91 -4.57
CA LYS A 55 -21.15 -8.72 -4.19
C LYS A 55 -21.42 -7.30 -3.67
N PRO A 56 -22.69 -6.84 -3.69
CA PRO A 56 -23.08 -5.65 -2.95
C PRO A 56 -22.69 -5.77 -1.47
N ARG A 57 -22.26 -4.66 -0.87
CA ARG A 57 -21.87 -4.64 0.54
C ARG A 57 -23.09 -4.82 1.43
N GLU A 58 -22.94 -5.66 2.45
CA GLU A 58 -23.94 -5.83 3.48
C GLU A 58 -24.05 -4.58 4.36
N GLN A 59 -25.25 -4.30 4.90
CA GLN A 59 -25.53 -3.08 5.65
C GLN A 59 -24.60 -2.94 6.86
N TRP A 60 -24.35 -4.02 7.59
CA TRP A 60 -23.44 -3.98 8.76
C TRP A 60 -22.05 -3.46 8.42
N TYR A 61 -21.53 -3.75 7.20
CA TYR A 61 -20.23 -3.21 6.79
C TYR A 61 -20.33 -1.76 6.31
N LEU A 62 -21.44 -1.39 5.69
CA LEU A 62 -21.70 0.01 5.31
C LEU A 62 -21.87 0.91 6.53
N ASP A 63 -22.34 0.38 7.66
CA ASP A 63 -22.39 1.10 8.94
C ASP A 63 -20.99 1.37 9.51
N ILE A 64 -20.01 0.49 9.23
CA ILE A 64 -18.59 0.66 9.59
C ILE A 64 -17.88 1.58 8.60
N ASN A 65 -18.02 1.32 7.30
CA ASN A 65 -17.45 2.12 6.24
C ASN A 65 -18.50 2.43 5.17
N PRO A 66 -19.14 3.61 5.21
CA PRO A 66 -20.19 4.00 4.25
C PRO A 66 -19.75 3.98 2.78
N ARG A 67 -18.43 4.05 2.51
CA ARG A 67 -17.89 3.91 1.15
C ARG A 67 -17.86 2.47 0.66
N GLY A 68 -18.03 1.47 1.56
CA GLY A 68 -17.98 0.04 1.23
C GLY A 68 -16.64 -0.44 0.67
N LEU A 69 -15.56 0.30 0.92
CA LEU A 69 -14.20 -0.01 0.44
C LEU A 69 -13.38 -0.72 1.53
N VAL A 70 -12.34 -1.44 1.11
CA VAL A 70 -11.35 -2.04 2.00
C VAL A 70 -9.94 -1.47 1.71
N PRO A 71 -9.06 -1.37 2.71
CA PRO A 71 -9.24 -1.78 4.10
C PRO A 71 -10.00 -0.77 4.94
N SER A 72 -10.55 -1.26 6.04
CA SER A 72 -10.89 -0.46 7.22
C SER A 72 -10.35 -1.19 8.43
N ILE A 73 -10.00 -0.48 9.49
CA ILE A 73 -9.67 -1.10 10.78
C ILE A 73 -10.59 -0.57 11.87
N LYS A 74 -10.90 -1.45 12.84
CA LYS A 74 -11.40 -1.07 14.15
C LYS A 74 -10.22 -1.18 15.12
N TYR A 75 -9.95 -0.10 15.85
CA TYR A 75 -8.76 0.01 16.69
C TYR A 75 -9.15 0.39 18.11
N THR A 76 -8.75 -0.41 19.08
CA THR A 76 -9.05 -0.20 20.49
C THR A 76 -7.77 -0.26 21.31
N VAL A 77 -7.54 0.76 22.15
CA VAL A 77 -6.52 0.76 23.20
C VAL A 77 -7.21 1.21 24.48
N PRO A 78 -7.32 0.38 25.51
CA PRO A 78 -8.03 0.71 26.73
C PRO A 78 -7.57 2.04 27.34
N GLY A 79 -8.53 2.92 27.60
CA GLY A 79 -8.26 4.25 28.16
C GLY A 79 -7.74 5.30 27.19
N LEU A 80 -7.55 4.96 25.88
CA LEU A 80 -7.04 5.89 24.87
C LEU A 80 -7.95 5.92 23.61
N TYR A 81 -8.27 4.75 23.06
CA TYR A 81 -9.12 4.61 21.86
C TYR A 81 -10.19 3.55 22.12
N ASP A 82 -11.44 3.88 21.84
CA ASP A 82 -12.58 2.98 22.03
C ASP A 82 -13.27 2.68 20.70
N GLU A 83 -12.94 1.53 20.11
CA GLU A 83 -13.48 1.03 18.84
C GLU A 83 -13.40 2.05 17.67
N GLU A 84 -12.32 2.83 17.60
CA GLU A 84 -12.14 3.82 16.54
C GLU A 84 -12.06 3.17 15.16
N ILE A 85 -12.85 3.69 14.22
CA ILE A 85 -12.85 3.24 12.83
C ILE A 85 -11.93 4.13 12.00
N ILE A 86 -10.90 3.52 11.41
CA ILE A 86 -10.00 4.21 10.47
C ILE A 86 -10.17 3.58 9.09
N THR A 87 -10.41 4.42 8.10
CA THR A 87 -10.61 4.02 6.70
C THR A 87 -9.56 4.67 5.80
N GLU A 88 -9.54 4.32 4.52
CA GLU A 88 -8.55 4.72 3.51
C GLU A 88 -7.16 4.12 3.74
N SER A 89 -6.71 3.31 2.79
CA SER A 89 -5.54 2.44 2.96
C SER A 89 -4.25 3.15 3.36
N SER A 90 -3.99 4.32 2.79
CA SER A 90 -2.80 5.11 3.14
C SER A 90 -2.94 5.75 4.53
N ILE A 91 -4.16 6.13 4.92
CA ILE A 91 -4.45 6.68 6.24
C ILE A 91 -4.34 5.58 7.29
N VAL A 92 -4.86 4.39 7.02
CA VAL A 92 -4.71 3.21 7.90
C VAL A 92 -3.24 2.89 8.14
N ALA A 93 -2.43 2.81 7.08
CA ALA A 93 -1.00 2.54 7.18
C ALA A 93 -0.26 3.64 7.96
N GLN A 94 -0.56 4.91 7.68
CA GLN A 94 0.02 6.06 8.38
C GLN A 94 -0.36 6.07 9.87
N PHE A 95 -1.65 5.85 10.18
CA PHE A 95 -2.13 5.80 11.56
C PHE A 95 -1.42 4.72 12.38
N LEU A 96 -1.31 3.50 11.83
CA LEU A 96 -0.62 2.39 12.49
C LEU A 96 0.86 2.70 12.74
N ALA A 97 1.55 3.29 11.75
CA ALA A 97 2.96 3.66 11.86
C ALA A 97 3.20 4.82 12.86
N ASP A 98 2.25 5.74 13.00
CA ASP A 98 2.31 6.82 14.01
C ASP A 98 1.95 6.32 15.41
N ALA A 99 0.95 5.43 15.53
CA ALA A 99 0.54 4.85 16.80
C ALA A 99 1.59 3.89 17.37
N ARG A 100 2.49 3.35 16.54
CA ARG A 100 3.55 2.42 16.91
C ARG A 100 4.89 2.86 16.31
N PRO A 101 5.69 3.68 17.00
CA PRO A 101 6.99 4.12 16.52
C PRO A 101 7.88 2.93 16.11
N SER A 102 8.37 2.95 14.90
CA SER A 102 9.09 1.82 14.28
C SER A 102 10.01 2.29 13.16
N HIS A 103 10.63 1.33 12.46
CA HIS A 103 11.42 1.58 11.25
C HIS A 103 10.57 2.10 10.08
N LEU A 104 9.24 1.83 10.05
CA LEU A 104 8.36 2.30 8.98
C LEU A 104 8.32 3.82 8.89
N LEU A 105 8.21 4.50 10.03
CA LEU A 105 8.08 5.95 10.07
C LEU A 105 8.73 6.50 11.35
N PRO A 106 9.85 7.25 11.25
CA PRO A 106 10.50 7.81 12.43
C PRO A 106 9.59 8.83 13.11
N SER A 107 9.63 8.84 14.45
CA SER A 107 8.90 9.84 15.25
C SER A 107 9.39 11.25 14.92
N SER A 108 8.46 12.18 14.69
CA SER A 108 8.79 13.59 14.46
C SER A 108 9.27 14.33 15.70
N LEU A 109 9.14 13.73 16.89
CA LEU A 109 9.45 14.38 18.17
C LEU A 109 10.89 14.15 18.66
N HIS A 110 11.53 13.06 18.23
CA HIS A 110 12.80 12.61 18.83
C HIS A 110 14.03 12.80 17.96
N ASP A 111 13.85 13.12 16.66
CA ASP A 111 14.94 13.35 15.72
C ASP A 111 14.64 14.59 14.86
N PRO A 112 15.50 15.62 14.91
CA PRO A 112 15.29 16.87 14.16
C PRO A 112 15.26 16.68 12.64
N PHE A 113 15.79 15.57 12.12
CA PHE A 113 15.76 15.25 10.68
C PHE A 113 14.49 14.50 10.26
N SER A 114 13.74 13.94 11.21
CA SER A 114 12.52 13.15 10.93
C SER A 114 11.44 13.93 10.18
N PRO A 115 11.14 15.21 10.48
CA PRO A 115 10.12 15.94 9.71
C PRO A 115 10.45 16.02 8.22
N LEU A 116 11.71 16.27 7.87
CA LEU A 116 12.15 16.31 6.48
C LEU A 116 12.08 14.94 5.80
N PHE A 117 12.49 13.88 6.52
CA PHE A 117 12.39 12.51 6.02
C PHE A 117 10.93 12.14 5.76
N ARG A 118 10.02 12.43 6.69
CA ARG A 118 8.58 12.18 6.57
C ARG A 118 7.98 12.94 5.36
N ALA A 119 8.38 14.20 5.17
CA ALA A 119 7.93 14.99 4.02
C ALA A 119 8.42 14.40 2.69
N ARG A 120 9.68 13.96 2.61
CA ARG A 120 10.23 13.28 1.42
C ARG A 120 9.56 11.95 1.14
N LEU A 121 9.30 11.17 2.18
CA LEU A 121 8.57 9.91 2.08
C LEU A 121 7.14 10.14 1.56
N ALA A 122 6.42 11.09 2.13
CA ALA A 122 5.08 11.46 1.69
C ALA A 122 5.08 11.92 0.22
N PHE A 123 6.06 12.74 -0.18
CA PHE A 123 6.22 13.16 -1.57
C PHE A 123 6.49 11.99 -2.52
N PHE A 124 7.35 11.03 -2.13
CA PHE A 124 7.62 9.83 -2.92
C PHE A 124 6.35 8.99 -3.11
N VAL A 125 5.59 8.76 -2.04
CA VAL A 125 4.30 8.03 -2.09
C VAL A 125 3.27 8.78 -2.95
N ASP A 126 3.15 10.10 -2.80
CA ASP A 126 2.26 10.92 -3.62
C ASP A 126 2.63 10.84 -5.10
N THR A 127 3.93 10.97 -5.40
CA THR A 127 4.44 10.86 -6.78
C THR A 127 4.11 9.49 -7.39
N TRP A 128 4.33 8.41 -6.66
CA TRP A 128 3.92 7.07 -7.10
C TRP A 128 2.43 6.99 -7.37
N ASN A 129 1.60 7.41 -6.43
CA ASN A 129 0.15 7.32 -6.54
C ASN A 129 -0.40 8.13 -7.72
N THR A 130 0.15 9.32 -7.96
CA THR A 130 -0.36 10.26 -8.98
C THR A 130 0.24 10.05 -10.36
N LYS A 131 1.48 9.56 -10.47
CA LYS A 131 2.20 9.44 -11.76
C LYS A 131 2.30 8.02 -12.28
N VAL A 132 2.26 7.01 -11.41
CA VAL A 132 2.55 5.61 -11.79
C VAL A 132 1.35 4.69 -11.56
N GLN A 133 0.85 4.63 -10.34
CA GLN A 133 -0.17 3.65 -9.93
C GLN A 133 -1.45 3.74 -10.74
N GLY A 134 -1.87 4.95 -11.11
CA GLY A 134 -3.08 5.20 -11.90
C GLY A 134 -3.12 4.50 -13.25
N ASN A 135 -1.95 4.16 -13.81
CA ASN A 135 -1.82 3.53 -15.13
C ASN A 135 -2.13 2.01 -15.11
N LEU A 136 -2.14 1.38 -13.94
CA LEU A 136 -2.33 -0.08 -13.83
C LEU A 136 -3.64 -0.56 -14.47
N TYR A 137 -4.76 0.00 -14.04
CA TYR A 137 -6.08 -0.43 -14.54
C TYR A 137 -6.35 -0.03 -15.99
N PRO A 138 -6.04 1.18 -16.47
CA PRO A 138 -6.11 1.52 -17.89
C PRO A 138 -5.30 0.57 -18.75
N MET A 139 -4.07 0.25 -18.38
CA MET A 139 -3.19 -0.64 -19.11
C MET A 139 -3.74 -2.09 -19.19
N MET A 140 -4.34 -2.59 -18.09
CA MET A 140 -4.99 -3.92 -18.12
C MET A 140 -6.19 -3.97 -19.08
N LYS A 141 -6.93 -2.86 -19.23
CA LYS A 141 -8.10 -2.78 -20.13
C LYS A 141 -7.71 -2.58 -21.59
N ALA A 142 -6.61 -1.89 -21.85
CA ALA A 142 -6.13 -1.61 -23.20
C ALA A 142 -5.69 -2.89 -23.93
N GLU A 143 -5.63 -2.82 -25.27
CA GLU A 143 -5.21 -3.91 -26.15
C GLU A 143 -4.21 -3.41 -27.19
N GLY A 144 -3.46 -4.34 -27.79
CA GLY A 144 -2.54 -4.06 -28.89
C GLY A 144 -1.56 -2.91 -28.61
N GLU A 145 -1.44 -2.00 -29.58
CA GLU A 145 -0.49 -0.88 -29.52
C GLU A 145 -0.77 0.10 -28.36
N GLU A 146 -2.03 0.31 -27.99
CA GLU A 146 -2.38 1.21 -26.89
C GLU A 146 -1.88 0.69 -25.54
N LYS A 147 -1.92 -0.63 -25.33
CA LYS A 147 -1.37 -1.26 -24.12
C LYS A 147 0.15 -1.06 -24.04
N GLU A 148 0.87 -1.26 -25.14
CA GLU A 148 2.33 -1.04 -25.20
C GLU A 148 2.69 0.44 -25.02
N LYS A 149 1.88 1.34 -25.57
CA LYS A 149 2.04 2.79 -25.38
C LYS A 149 1.92 3.17 -23.90
N LEU A 150 0.86 2.71 -23.22
CA LEU A 150 0.65 2.96 -21.78
C LEU A 150 1.79 2.37 -20.93
N ALA A 151 2.34 1.21 -21.31
CA ALA A 151 3.50 0.66 -20.62
C ALA A 151 4.74 1.56 -20.78
N LYS A 152 5.02 2.05 -21.99
CA LYS A 152 6.12 2.99 -22.24
C LYS A 152 5.96 4.31 -21.49
N GLU A 153 4.74 4.86 -21.47
CA GLU A 153 4.42 6.08 -20.72
C GLU A 153 4.60 5.88 -19.21
N THR A 154 4.22 4.71 -18.70
CA THR A 154 4.44 4.35 -17.29
C THR A 154 5.92 4.27 -16.95
N VAL A 155 6.74 3.62 -17.79
CA VAL A 155 8.20 3.55 -17.60
C VAL A 155 8.81 4.93 -17.66
N ALA A 156 8.43 5.77 -18.63
CA ALA A 156 8.91 7.15 -18.75
C ALA A 156 8.56 8.00 -17.51
N ALA A 157 7.36 7.79 -16.94
CA ALA A 157 6.96 8.44 -15.69
C ALA A 157 7.82 7.96 -14.50
N ILE A 158 8.11 6.66 -14.42
CA ILE A 158 8.99 6.10 -13.39
C ILE A 158 10.42 6.66 -13.54
N GLU A 159 10.97 6.65 -14.74
CA GLU A 159 12.32 7.17 -15.02
C GLU A 159 12.46 8.66 -14.67
N LYS A 160 11.45 9.45 -14.99
CA LYS A 160 11.48 10.89 -14.75
C LYS A 160 11.21 11.26 -13.29
N GLU A 161 10.20 10.63 -12.66
CA GLU A 161 9.64 11.11 -11.40
C GLU A 161 10.05 10.24 -10.18
N ILE A 162 10.30 8.94 -10.37
CA ILE A 162 10.61 7.99 -9.29
C ILE A 162 12.11 7.70 -9.19
N GLU A 163 12.77 7.45 -10.32
CA GLU A 163 14.20 7.09 -10.37
C GLU A 163 15.11 8.08 -9.61
N PRO A 164 14.95 9.41 -9.76
CA PRO A 164 15.76 10.38 -9.02
C PRO A 164 15.53 10.32 -7.50
N LEU A 165 14.30 10.01 -7.06
CA LEU A 165 13.96 9.94 -5.64
C LEU A 165 14.57 8.71 -4.95
N LEU A 166 14.96 7.70 -5.72
CA LEU A 166 15.59 6.47 -5.27
C LEU A 166 17.13 6.51 -5.36
N ALA A 167 17.74 7.62 -5.74
CA ALA A 167 19.19 7.73 -5.87
C ALA A 167 19.96 7.38 -4.59
N SER A 168 19.35 7.57 -3.42
CA SER A 168 19.91 7.22 -2.11
C SER A 168 19.32 5.93 -1.51
N ALA A 169 18.51 5.17 -2.26
CA ALA A 169 17.95 3.93 -1.75
C ALA A 169 19.05 2.88 -1.53
N GLY A 170 18.94 2.18 -0.39
CA GLY A 170 19.93 1.17 -0.11
C GLY A 170 19.55 0.18 1.02
N PRO A 171 18.74 -0.85 0.77
CA PRO A 171 17.91 -1.18 -0.41
C PRO A 171 16.56 -0.43 -0.45
N PHE A 172 16.14 0.23 0.64
CA PHE A 172 14.85 0.89 0.75
C PHE A 172 14.96 2.41 0.71
N PHE A 173 13.84 3.10 0.60
CA PHE A 173 13.74 4.55 0.48
C PHE A 173 14.56 5.28 1.55
N GLY A 174 15.27 6.33 1.13
CA GLY A 174 16.08 7.17 2.01
C GLY A 174 17.30 6.47 2.62
N GLY A 175 17.84 5.44 1.98
CA GLY A 175 19.05 4.73 2.41
C GLY A 175 18.82 3.80 3.59
N LYS A 176 17.59 3.35 3.81
CA LYS A 176 17.25 2.45 4.92
C LYS A 176 17.56 1.00 4.58
N ASP A 177 17.95 0.25 5.60
CA ASP A 177 18.18 -1.21 5.55
C ASP A 177 16.92 -2.03 5.83
N LYS A 178 15.87 -1.38 6.34
CA LYS A 178 14.52 -1.93 6.56
C LYS A 178 13.50 -1.15 5.75
N PRO A 179 12.37 -1.80 5.37
CA PRO A 179 11.31 -1.11 4.64
C PRO A 179 10.76 0.07 5.44
N THR A 180 10.41 1.12 4.73
CA THR A 180 9.71 2.28 5.28
C THR A 180 8.21 2.20 4.97
N LEU A 181 7.45 3.16 5.47
CA LEU A 181 6.03 3.26 5.11
C LEU A 181 5.82 3.43 3.59
N ALA A 182 6.81 3.95 2.86
CA ALA A 182 6.73 4.05 1.41
C ALA A 182 6.65 2.66 0.76
N GLU A 183 7.52 1.73 1.18
CA GLU A 183 7.47 0.35 0.67
C GLU A 183 6.17 -0.35 1.07
N ALA A 184 5.70 -0.19 2.31
CA ALA A 184 4.42 -0.78 2.73
C ALA A 184 3.23 -0.30 1.87
N ILE A 185 3.26 0.95 1.41
CA ILE A 185 2.20 1.52 0.56
C ILE A 185 2.37 1.11 -0.91
N ILE A 186 3.58 1.03 -1.43
CA ILE A 186 3.85 0.83 -2.86
C ILE A 186 3.95 -0.65 -3.24
N ALA A 187 4.50 -1.51 -2.37
CA ALA A 187 4.73 -2.92 -2.65
C ALA A 187 3.53 -3.68 -3.24
N PRO A 188 2.28 -3.50 -2.76
CA PRO A 188 1.12 -4.19 -3.32
C PRO A 188 0.92 -3.96 -4.81
N PHE A 189 1.23 -2.78 -5.30
CA PHE A 189 1.10 -2.40 -6.71
C PHE A 189 2.30 -2.88 -7.52
N LEU A 190 3.50 -2.72 -6.99
CA LEU A 190 4.73 -3.15 -7.65
C LEU A 190 4.76 -4.67 -7.89
N ILE A 191 4.37 -5.47 -6.89
CA ILE A 191 4.23 -6.93 -7.03
C ILE A 191 3.24 -7.25 -8.17
N ARG A 192 2.11 -6.53 -8.25
CA ARG A 192 1.12 -6.72 -9.32
C ARG A 192 1.65 -6.28 -10.69
N PHE A 193 2.37 -5.18 -10.79
CA PHE A 193 3.03 -4.80 -12.04
C PHE A 193 3.94 -5.94 -12.52
N PHE A 194 4.71 -6.55 -11.63
CA PHE A 194 5.64 -7.61 -11.99
C PHE A 194 4.92 -8.92 -12.33
N ALA A 195 3.96 -9.36 -11.52
CA ALA A 195 3.20 -10.58 -11.75
C ALA A 195 2.36 -10.50 -13.04
N PHE A 196 1.71 -9.35 -13.28
CA PHE A 196 0.87 -9.14 -14.46
C PHE A 196 1.66 -8.94 -15.75
N SER A 197 2.96 -8.63 -15.65
CA SER A 197 3.87 -8.52 -16.80
C SER A 197 4.54 -9.85 -17.18
N LYS A 198 4.27 -10.94 -16.46
CA LYS A 198 4.73 -12.27 -16.88
C LYS A 198 4.05 -12.67 -18.20
N GLU A 199 4.72 -13.50 -18.99
CA GLU A 199 4.22 -13.95 -20.28
C GLU A 199 2.82 -14.57 -20.18
N GLY A 200 1.93 -14.14 -21.09
CA GLY A 200 0.53 -14.60 -21.11
C GLY A 200 -0.39 -13.93 -20.07
N ASN A 201 0.12 -12.99 -19.25
CA ASN A 201 -0.66 -12.29 -18.26
C ASN A 201 -1.22 -10.93 -18.76
N LEU A 202 -1.61 -10.06 -17.84
CA LEU A 202 -2.46 -8.88 -18.09
C LEU A 202 -1.71 -7.66 -18.64
N LEU A 203 -0.38 -7.56 -18.42
CA LEU A 203 0.44 -6.42 -18.81
C LEU A 203 1.55 -6.84 -19.77
N PRO A 204 2.11 -5.91 -20.59
CA PRO A 204 3.24 -6.22 -21.46
C PRO A 204 4.46 -6.68 -20.66
N SER A 205 5.15 -7.72 -21.15
CA SER A 205 6.40 -8.19 -20.53
C SER A 205 7.54 -7.18 -20.61
N SER A 206 7.46 -6.23 -21.54
CA SER A 206 8.35 -5.08 -21.67
C SER A 206 8.35 -4.20 -20.43
N LEU A 207 7.21 -4.03 -19.75
CA LEU A 207 7.06 -3.17 -18.59
C LEU A 207 8.00 -3.59 -17.45
N LYS A 208 7.94 -4.85 -17.02
CA LYS A 208 8.82 -5.36 -15.96
C LYS A 208 10.29 -5.21 -16.33
N LYS A 209 10.67 -5.65 -17.54
CA LYS A 209 12.05 -5.56 -18.02
C LYS A 209 12.59 -4.15 -18.01
N SER A 210 11.77 -3.17 -18.42
CA SER A 210 12.17 -1.77 -18.44
C SER A 210 12.31 -1.18 -17.05
N ILE A 211 11.42 -1.53 -16.10
CA ILE A 211 11.55 -1.10 -14.70
C ILE A 211 12.82 -1.67 -14.07
N GLU A 212 13.10 -2.97 -14.28
CA GLU A 212 14.30 -3.64 -13.77
C GLU A 212 15.61 -3.08 -14.35
N ALA A 213 15.56 -2.49 -15.55
CA ALA A 213 16.72 -1.87 -16.19
C ALA A 213 17.08 -0.49 -15.62
N LEU A 214 16.20 0.17 -14.88
CA LEU A 214 16.47 1.46 -14.25
C LEU A 214 17.44 1.26 -13.06
N PRO A 215 18.53 2.05 -12.98
CA PRO A 215 19.63 1.78 -12.04
C PRO A 215 19.22 1.74 -10.56
N ASN A 216 18.39 2.67 -10.10
CA ASN A 216 17.96 2.79 -8.72
C ASN A 216 16.62 2.07 -8.51
N THR A 217 15.65 2.35 -9.37
CA THR A 217 14.31 1.74 -9.30
C THR A 217 14.39 0.22 -9.44
N GLY A 218 15.22 -0.32 -10.32
CA GLY A 218 15.36 -1.76 -10.51
C GLY A 218 15.87 -2.47 -9.25
N LYS A 219 16.89 -1.91 -8.57
CA LYS A 219 17.42 -2.45 -7.32
C LYS A 219 16.39 -2.37 -6.20
N TRP A 220 15.76 -1.22 -6.04
CA TRP A 220 14.72 -0.99 -5.06
C TRP A 220 13.51 -1.90 -5.29
N ALA A 221 13.03 -1.98 -6.54
CA ALA A 221 11.90 -2.82 -6.91
C ALA A 221 12.14 -4.29 -6.59
N LYS A 222 13.36 -4.81 -6.86
CA LYS A 222 13.74 -6.17 -6.50
C LYS A 222 13.63 -6.40 -4.99
N ALA A 223 14.18 -5.52 -4.17
CA ALA A 223 14.10 -5.63 -2.72
C ALA A 223 12.65 -5.58 -2.22
N VAL A 224 11.82 -4.71 -2.81
CA VAL A 224 10.41 -4.52 -2.40
C VAL A 224 9.55 -5.73 -2.73
N VAL A 225 9.69 -6.36 -3.90
CA VAL A 225 8.88 -7.52 -4.26
C VAL A 225 9.30 -8.81 -3.54
N GLU A 226 10.47 -8.82 -2.92
CA GLU A 226 11.01 -9.92 -2.11
C GLU A 226 10.73 -9.73 -0.60
N LEU A 227 10.06 -8.63 -0.18
CA LEU A 227 9.73 -8.39 1.23
C LEU A 227 8.86 -9.51 1.80
N PRO A 228 9.26 -10.17 2.89
CA PRO A 228 8.44 -11.22 3.52
C PRO A 228 7.04 -10.74 3.89
N SER A 229 6.92 -9.54 4.47
CA SER A 229 5.63 -8.92 4.82
C SER A 229 4.71 -8.68 3.63
N ALA A 230 5.28 -8.41 2.45
CA ALA A 230 4.52 -8.25 1.22
C ALA A 230 4.11 -9.58 0.58
N LEU A 231 4.66 -10.70 1.05
CA LEU A 231 4.37 -12.04 0.53
C LEU A 231 3.43 -12.84 1.44
N THR A 232 3.13 -12.37 2.66
CA THR A 232 2.33 -13.10 3.66
C THR A 232 0.96 -13.50 3.14
N ILE A 233 0.24 -12.58 2.49
CA ILE A 233 -1.09 -12.85 1.90
C ILE A 233 -1.06 -12.98 0.37
N TRP A 234 0.13 -12.93 -0.25
CA TRP A 234 0.27 -12.91 -1.69
C TRP A 234 0.14 -14.30 -2.30
N ASN A 235 -0.92 -14.51 -3.08
CA ASN A 235 -1.08 -15.68 -3.93
C ASN A 235 -1.16 -15.22 -5.39
N GLU A 236 -0.02 -15.29 -6.10
CA GLU A 236 0.11 -14.80 -7.46
C GLU A 236 -0.90 -15.45 -8.42
N GLU A 237 -1.04 -16.77 -8.37
CA GLU A 237 -1.93 -17.53 -9.26
C GLU A 237 -3.38 -17.09 -9.09
N ASP A 238 -3.87 -17.03 -7.85
CA ASP A 238 -5.25 -16.62 -7.55
C ASP A 238 -5.49 -15.16 -7.93
N VAL A 239 -4.55 -14.26 -7.61
CA VAL A 239 -4.65 -12.84 -7.95
C VAL A 239 -4.68 -12.63 -9.47
N VAL A 240 -3.80 -13.28 -10.22
CA VAL A 240 -3.76 -13.19 -11.69
C VAL A 240 -5.05 -13.73 -12.28
N LYS A 241 -5.48 -14.93 -11.89
CA LYS A 241 -6.71 -15.59 -12.38
C LYS A 241 -7.95 -14.73 -12.15
N ARG A 242 -8.15 -14.25 -10.92
CA ARG A 242 -9.35 -13.45 -10.56
C ARG A 242 -9.30 -12.06 -11.18
N THR A 243 -8.12 -11.43 -11.26
CA THR A 243 -7.98 -10.15 -11.95
C THR A 243 -8.27 -10.27 -13.43
N SER A 244 -7.79 -11.33 -14.09
CA SER A 244 -8.09 -11.60 -15.51
C SER A 244 -9.60 -11.73 -15.75
N ALA A 245 -10.29 -12.53 -14.93
CA ALA A 245 -11.74 -12.68 -15.04
C ALA A 245 -12.48 -11.35 -14.82
N ARG A 246 -12.02 -10.52 -13.91
CA ARG A 246 -12.59 -9.19 -13.64
C ARG A 246 -12.37 -8.23 -14.81
N VAL A 247 -11.17 -8.23 -15.41
CA VAL A 247 -10.87 -7.41 -16.61
C VAL A 247 -11.76 -7.78 -17.78
N VAL A 248 -12.00 -9.09 -18.01
CA VAL A 248 -12.93 -9.54 -19.06
C VAL A 248 -14.33 -8.96 -18.84
N LYS A 249 -14.90 -9.11 -17.63
CA LYS A 249 -16.22 -8.55 -17.28
C LYS A 249 -16.28 -7.02 -17.48
N MET A 250 -15.20 -6.30 -17.10
CA MET A 250 -15.14 -4.84 -17.26
C MET A 250 -15.12 -4.43 -18.73
N LYS A 251 -14.45 -5.19 -19.62
CA LYS A 251 -14.44 -4.94 -21.07
C LYS A 251 -15.82 -5.21 -21.69
N GLU A 252 -16.51 -6.26 -21.26
CA GLU A 252 -17.86 -6.59 -21.72
C GLU A 252 -18.88 -5.51 -21.33
N ALA A 253 -18.79 -4.97 -20.12
CA ALA A 253 -19.67 -3.92 -19.62
C ALA A 253 -19.43 -2.54 -20.27
N SER A 254 -18.31 -2.37 -21.01
CA SER A 254 -17.93 -1.12 -21.69
C SER A 254 -18.28 -1.13 -23.19
N LYS A 255 -18.83 -2.25 -23.70
CA LYS A 255 -19.36 -2.41 -25.07
C LYS A 255 -20.84 -2.12 -25.13
#